data_37c46be17713b2bb12b9789bd0f57f04
#
_entry.id   37c46be17713b2bb12b9789bd0f57f04
#
_cell.length_a   1.000
_cell.length_b   1.000
_cell.length_c   1.000
_cell.angle_alpha   90.00
_cell.angle_beta   90.00
_cell.angle_gamma   90.00
#
_symmetry.space_group_name_H-M   'P 1'
#
loop_
_entity.id
_entity.type
_entity.pdbx_description
1 polymer ?
#
loop_
_entity_poly.entity_id
_entity_poly.type
_entity_poly.pdbx_seq_one_letter_code
_entity_poly.pdbx_strand_id
1 'polypeptide(L)'
;MNEKDILELGERCGYPSQQAIALKTEASGREYWRLTRQNASFILCYLDPQKGSHAQFIKIANIFSEHQINSSKVLDSFPELGITIQDDLGDLSLLEVEDRNDFKELTLKCLDLLVEIQAIPNLNIPSLESADLINQMMLFNKIFCNEFLDVEADSSIEKLIEKASSELSAQPHVNCHFDFDRRNLI
;
A
#
# COMPACT_ATOMS: atom_id res chain seq x y z
N MET A 1 -10.88 -12.29 10.08
CA MET A 1 -11.96 -12.06 11.07
C MET A 1 -13.31 -12.22 10.38
N ASN A 2 -14.44 -12.30 11.11
CA ASN A 2 -15.78 -12.32 10.50
C ASN A 2 -16.49 -10.95 10.67
N GLU A 3 -17.62 -10.74 9.98
CA GLU A 3 -18.37 -9.50 10.01
C GLU A 3 -18.76 -9.05 11.42
N LYS A 4 -19.22 -10.00 12.26
CA LYS A 4 -19.63 -9.71 13.64
C LYS A 4 -18.48 -9.18 14.48
N ASP A 5 -17.31 -9.82 14.39
CA ASP A 5 -16.11 -9.37 15.14
C ASP A 5 -15.71 -7.95 14.74
N ILE A 6 -15.81 -7.63 13.45
CA ILE A 6 -15.48 -6.31 12.91
C ILE A 6 -16.48 -5.24 13.37
N LEU A 7 -17.77 -5.56 13.39
CA LEU A 7 -18.79 -4.62 13.89
C LEU A 7 -18.57 -4.31 15.39
N GLU A 8 -18.28 -5.34 16.21
CA GLU A 8 -17.95 -5.17 17.62
C GLU A 8 -16.68 -4.33 17.82
N LEU A 9 -15.65 -4.53 16.98
CA LEU A 9 -14.44 -3.71 17.01
C LEU A 9 -14.72 -2.28 16.58
N GLY A 10 -15.50 -2.06 15.52
CA GLY A 10 -15.93 -0.74 15.08
C GLY A 10 -16.68 0.01 16.17
N GLU A 11 -17.59 -0.64 16.89
CA GLU A 11 -18.30 -0.04 18.01
C GLU A 11 -17.34 0.37 19.15
N ARG A 12 -16.40 -0.50 19.52
CA ARG A 12 -15.36 -0.20 20.54
C ARG A 12 -14.47 0.97 20.15
N CYS A 13 -14.25 1.18 18.85
CA CYS A 13 -13.51 2.31 18.31
C CYS A 13 -14.36 3.59 18.14
N GLY A 14 -15.64 3.58 18.52
CA GLY A 14 -16.53 4.74 18.36
C GLY A 14 -17.15 4.87 16.95
N TYR A 15 -17.04 3.83 16.14
CA TYR A 15 -17.60 3.74 14.79
C TYR A 15 -18.70 2.67 14.70
N PRO A 16 -19.79 2.76 15.49
CA PRO A 16 -20.88 1.81 15.43
C PRO A 16 -21.47 1.80 14.02
N SER A 17 -21.60 0.64 13.42
CA SER A 17 -21.98 0.47 12.02
C SER A 17 -23.07 -0.59 11.89
N GLN A 18 -23.86 -0.52 10.82
CA GLN A 18 -24.97 -1.44 10.54
C GLN A 18 -24.51 -2.65 9.73
N GLN A 19 -23.41 -2.49 8.99
CA GLN A 19 -22.87 -3.51 8.11
C GLN A 19 -21.34 -3.37 8.02
N ALA A 20 -20.65 -4.51 7.91
CA ALA A 20 -19.22 -4.57 7.61
C ALA A 20 -19.01 -5.51 6.41
N ILE A 21 -18.48 -4.97 5.32
CA ILE A 21 -18.21 -5.72 4.09
C ILE A 21 -16.69 -5.89 3.97
N ALA A 22 -16.21 -7.13 3.89
CA ALA A 22 -14.82 -7.42 3.63
C ALA A 22 -14.41 -6.92 2.25
N LEU A 23 -13.35 -6.13 2.19
CA LEU A 23 -12.73 -5.76 0.92
C LEU A 23 -11.71 -6.84 0.53
N LYS A 24 -11.26 -6.79 -0.73
CA LYS A 24 -10.29 -7.75 -1.24
C LYS A 24 -9.03 -7.74 -0.38
N THR A 25 -8.61 -8.92 0.08
CA THR A 25 -7.41 -9.08 0.89
C THR A 25 -6.17 -8.89 0.03
N GLU A 26 -5.27 -8.03 0.47
CA GLU A 26 -3.95 -7.81 -0.13
C GLU A 26 -2.88 -8.68 0.54
N ALA A 27 -1.73 -8.84 -0.13
CA ALA A 27 -0.63 -9.68 0.36
C ALA A 27 0.03 -9.18 1.66
N SER A 28 -0.31 -7.97 2.12
CA SER A 28 0.29 -7.31 3.30
C SER A 28 -0.11 -7.91 4.65
N GLY A 29 -1.01 -8.90 4.68
CA GLY A 29 -1.58 -9.46 5.90
C GLY A 29 -2.56 -8.54 6.64
N ARG A 30 -2.89 -7.39 6.06
CA ARG A 30 -3.94 -6.50 6.54
C ARG A 30 -5.29 -6.95 6.02
N GLU A 31 -6.32 -6.82 6.86
CA GLU A 31 -7.71 -7.04 6.48
C GLU A 31 -8.41 -5.68 6.41
N TYR A 32 -9.05 -5.40 5.28
CA TYR A 32 -9.79 -4.17 5.07
C TYR A 32 -11.29 -4.45 5.03
N TRP A 33 -12.04 -3.64 5.76
CA TRP A 33 -13.48 -3.78 5.90
C TRP A 33 -14.16 -2.43 5.72
N ARG A 34 -15.14 -2.35 4.84
CA ARG A 34 -16.00 -1.18 4.72
C ARG A 34 -17.09 -1.24 5.78
N LEU A 35 -17.08 -0.27 6.68
CA LEU A 35 -18.12 -0.05 7.66
C LEU A 35 -19.13 0.93 7.11
N THR A 36 -20.42 0.60 7.16
CA THR A 36 -21.51 1.48 6.69
C THR A 36 -22.38 1.90 7.85
N ARG A 37 -22.61 3.22 7.97
CA ARG A 37 -23.46 3.84 8.98
C ARG A 37 -24.35 4.89 8.31
N GLN A 38 -25.67 4.64 8.19
CA GLN A 38 -26.61 5.56 7.53
C GLN A 38 -26.11 5.97 6.13
N ASN A 39 -25.69 7.24 5.99
CA ASN A 39 -25.21 7.80 4.73
C ASN A 39 -23.68 7.99 4.70
N ALA A 40 -22.94 7.39 5.63
CA ALA A 40 -21.49 7.48 5.71
C ALA A 40 -20.86 6.08 5.68
N SER A 41 -19.69 5.98 5.06
CA SER A 41 -18.86 4.78 5.09
C SER A 41 -17.43 5.11 5.51
N PHE A 42 -16.78 4.14 6.11
CA PHE A 42 -15.40 4.22 6.59
C PHE A 42 -14.70 2.92 6.27
N ILE A 43 -13.39 2.96 6.13
CA ILE A 43 -12.57 1.76 6.01
C ILE A 43 -11.93 1.46 7.37
N LEU A 44 -12.27 0.31 7.95
CA LEU A 44 -11.55 -0.26 9.08
C LEU A 44 -10.46 -1.18 8.53
N CYS A 45 -9.21 -0.86 8.82
CA CYS A 45 -8.07 -1.71 8.51
C CYS A 45 -7.57 -2.37 9.80
N TYR A 46 -7.57 -3.71 9.80
CA TYR A 46 -7.06 -4.51 10.90
C TYR A 46 -5.73 -5.17 10.54
N LEU A 47 -4.80 -5.13 11.47
CA LEU A 47 -3.55 -5.89 11.46
C LEU A 47 -3.32 -6.44 12.86
N ASP A 48 -3.14 -7.75 12.98
CA ASP A 48 -2.80 -8.40 14.26
C ASP A 48 -1.59 -7.70 14.90
N PRO A 49 -1.72 -7.12 16.10
CA PRO A 49 -0.63 -6.41 16.78
C PRO A 49 0.63 -7.24 16.99
N GLN A 50 0.51 -8.58 17.02
CA GLN A 50 1.66 -9.48 17.15
C GLN A 50 2.41 -9.64 15.82
N LYS A 51 1.78 -9.33 14.69
CA LYS A 51 2.35 -9.46 13.34
C LYS A 51 2.93 -8.17 12.79
N GLY A 52 2.57 -7.03 13.37
CA GLY A 52 3.06 -5.74 12.91
C GLY A 52 2.31 -4.55 13.50
N SER A 53 2.57 -3.36 12.94
CA SER A 53 1.90 -2.13 13.34
C SER A 53 1.52 -1.26 12.14
N HIS A 54 0.61 -0.31 12.38
CA HIS A 54 0.23 0.70 11.39
C HIS A 54 1.11 1.97 11.45
N ALA A 55 2.12 2.02 12.33
CA ALA A 55 2.87 3.24 12.61
C ALA A 55 3.47 3.90 11.37
N GLN A 56 4.09 3.12 10.47
CA GLN A 56 4.67 3.65 9.24
C GLN A 56 3.59 4.13 8.27
N PHE A 57 2.50 3.39 8.13
CA PHE A 57 1.35 3.80 7.31
C PHE A 57 0.77 5.13 7.79
N ILE A 58 0.50 5.25 9.10
CA ILE A 58 -0.02 6.48 9.71
C ILE A 58 0.95 7.65 9.49
N LYS A 59 2.26 7.42 9.66
CA LYS A 59 3.28 8.45 9.41
C LYS A 59 3.20 8.97 7.97
N ILE A 60 3.14 8.08 6.97
CA ILE A 60 3.07 8.48 5.57
C ILE A 60 1.74 9.18 5.25
N ALA A 61 0.61 8.66 5.75
CA ALA A 61 -0.71 9.29 5.57
C ALA A 61 -0.74 10.72 6.13
N ASN A 62 -0.13 10.96 7.29
CA ASN A 62 -0.02 12.30 7.87
C ASN A 62 0.84 13.23 7.00
N ILE A 63 2.00 12.76 6.52
CA ILE A 63 2.86 13.53 5.62
C ILE A 63 2.10 13.88 4.33
N PHE A 64 1.39 12.94 3.74
CA PHE A 64 0.58 13.18 2.56
C PHE A 64 -0.50 14.23 2.83
N SER A 65 -1.15 14.16 3.99
CA SER A 65 -2.14 15.17 4.40
C SER A 65 -1.52 16.57 4.58
N GLU A 66 -0.34 16.67 5.22
CA GLU A 66 0.38 17.93 5.41
C GLU A 66 0.80 18.57 4.07
N HIS A 67 1.18 17.75 3.11
CA HIS A 67 1.55 18.19 1.75
C HIS A 67 0.37 18.27 0.77
N GLN A 68 -0.86 18.07 1.25
CA GLN A 68 -2.09 18.12 0.44
C GLN A 68 -2.10 17.09 -0.70
N ILE A 69 -1.38 16.00 -0.55
CA ILE A 69 -1.43 14.86 -1.47
C ILE A 69 -2.80 14.19 -1.35
N ASN A 70 -3.44 14.00 -2.49
CA ASN A 70 -4.74 13.35 -2.55
C ASN A 70 -4.61 11.84 -2.28
N SER A 71 -4.87 11.43 -1.06
CA SER A 71 -4.76 10.04 -0.59
C SER A 71 -5.77 9.75 0.50
N SER A 72 -6.00 8.46 0.80
CA SER A 72 -6.84 8.06 1.93
C SER A 72 -6.27 8.59 3.25
N LYS A 73 -7.12 9.23 4.04
CA LYS A 73 -6.76 9.82 5.34
C LYS A 73 -7.01 8.83 6.45
N VAL A 74 -6.10 8.80 7.42
CA VAL A 74 -6.34 8.11 8.68
C VAL A 74 -7.16 9.04 9.59
N LEU A 75 -8.39 8.65 9.87
CA LEU A 75 -9.32 9.41 10.72
C LEU A 75 -9.05 9.14 12.20
N ASP A 76 -8.78 7.86 12.53
CA ASP A 76 -8.48 7.42 13.89
C ASP A 76 -7.53 6.22 13.89
N SER A 77 -6.85 5.99 15.02
CA SER A 77 -5.94 4.88 15.21
C SER A 77 -6.02 4.31 16.62
N PHE A 78 -6.07 2.96 16.69
CA PHE A 78 -6.14 2.18 17.93
C PHE A 78 -5.06 1.11 17.91
N PRO A 79 -3.79 1.47 18.20
CA PRO A 79 -2.65 0.56 18.07
C PRO A 79 -2.77 -0.72 18.89
N GLU A 80 -3.35 -0.63 20.09
CA GLU A 80 -3.57 -1.76 21.00
C GLU A 80 -4.57 -2.79 20.44
N LEU A 81 -5.45 -2.36 19.53
CA LEU A 81 -6.40 -3.22 18.83
C LEU A 81 -5.90 -3.61 17.43
N GLY A 82 -4.78 -3.03 16.98
CA GLY A 82 -4.29 -3.20 15.61
C GLY A 82 -5.23 -2.60 14.55
N ILE A 83 -5.88 -1.46 14.86
CA ILE A 83 -6.90 -0.87 14.00
C ILE A 83 -6.51 0.54 13.58
N THR A 84 -6.76 0.86 12.31
CA THR A 84 -6.94 2.23 11.82
C THR A 84 -8.30 2.39 11.18
N ILE A 85 -8.91 3.56 11.35
CA ILE A 85 -10.11 3.99 10.63
C ILE A 85 -9.67 5.01 9.58
N GLN A 86 -10.13 4.81 8.35
CA GLN A 86 -9.74 5.60 7.19
C GLN A 86 -10.99 6.13 6.48
N ASP A 87 -10.84 7.19 5.72
CA ASP A 87 -11.90 7.60 4.80
C ASP A 87 -12.10 6.55 3.70
N ASP A 88 -13.33 6.45 3.24
CA ASP A 88 -13.71 5.53 2.16
C ASP A 88 -13.69 6.29 0.82
N LEU A 89 -12.77 5.96 -0.04
CA LEU A 89 -12.63 6.57 -1.37
C LEU A 89 -13.56 5.94 -2.42
N GLY A 90 -14.31 4.91 -2.04
CA GLY A 90 -15.20 4.17 -2.95
C GLY A 90 -14.53 2.96 -3.59
N ASP A 91 -15.10 2.51 -4.71
CA ASP A 91 -14.68 1.28 -5.39
C ASP A 91 -14.15 1.50 -6.81
N LEU A 92 -14.21 2.74 -7.31
CA LEU A 92 -13.93 3.03 -8.71
C LEU A 92 -12.45 3.34 -8.92
N SER A 93 -11.67 2.31 -9.17
CA SER A 93 -10.24 2.44 -9.47
C SER A 93 -9.98 2.83 -10.94
N LEU A 94 -8.79 3.34 -11.21
CA LEU A 94 -8.36 3.68 -12.57
C LEU A 94 -8.40 2.45 -13.51
N LEU A 95 -8.25 1.23 -12.98
CA LEU A 95 -8.39 0.00 -13.76
C LEU A 95 -9.82 -0.19 -14.26
N GLU A 96 -10.83 0.15 -13.43
CA GLU A 96 -12.25 -0.08 -13.75
C GLU A 96 -12.83 0.98 -14.69
N VAL A 97 -12.10 2.06 -14.92
CA VAL A 97 -12.52 3.16 -15.81
C VAL A 97 -11.75 3.22 -17.13
N GLU A 98 -10.98 2.17 -17.49
CA GLU A 98 -10.11 2.21 -18.67
C GLU A 98 -10.88 2.38 -20.00
N ASP A 99 -12.13 1.95 -20.06
CA ASP A 99 -12.99 2.12 -21.23
C ASP A 99 -13.70 3.49 -21.31
N ARG A 100 -13.50 4.36 -20.31
CA ARG A 100 -14.15 5.68 -20.29
C ARG A 100 -13.42 6.67 -21.19
N ASN A 101 -14.18 7.61 -21.72
CA ASN A 101 -13.62 8.66 -22.59
C ASN A 101 -12.62 9.59 -21.91
N ASP A 102 -12.71 9.71 -20.57
CA ASP A 102 -11.82 10.54 -19.74
C ASP A 102 -10.62 9.77 -19.17
N PHE A 103 -10.44 8.48 -19.50
CA PHE A 103 -9.36 7.63 -18.98
C PHE A 103 -7.97 8.26 -19.14
N LYS A 104 -7.69 8.86 -20.32
CA LYS A 104 -6.42 9.53 -20.57
C LYS A 104 -6.20 10.70 -19.62
N GLU A 105 -7.22 11.50 -19.37
CA GLU A 105 -7.15 12.65 -18.45
C GLU A 105 -6.92 12.17 -17.02
N LEU A 106 -7.65 11.13 -16.58
CA LEU A 106 -7.47 10.53 -15.27
C LEU A 106 -6.05 9.95 -15.10
N THR A 107 -5.53 9.29 -16.13
CA THR A 107 -4.14 8.77 -16.11
C THR A 107 -3.13 9.90 -15.94
N LEU A 108 -3.31 11.03 -16.63
CA LEU A 108 -2.42 12.20 -16.49
C LEU A 108 -2.48 12.77 -15.07
N LYS A 109 -3.66 12.89 -14.46
CA LYS A 109 -3.82 13.31 -13.07
C LYS A 109 -3.09 12.37 -12.08
N CYS A 110 -3.12 11.07 -12.34
CA CYS A 110 -2.36 10.11 -11.54
C CYS A 110 -0.85 10.31 -11.69
N LEU A 111 -0.36 10.62 -12.89
CA LEU A 111 1.06 10.92 -13.10
C LEU A 111 1.46 12.23 -12.41
N ASP A 112 0.61 13.25 -12.42
CA ASP A 112 0.83 14.49 -11.67
C ASP A 112 0.92 14.20 -10.16
N LEU A 113 0.03 13.36 -9.62
CA LEU A 113 0.08 12.90 -8.23
C LEU A 113 1.41 12.20 -7.90
N LEU A 114 1.92 11.37 -8.81
CA LEU A 114 3.23 10.73 -8.61
C LEU A 114 4.37 11.76 -8.55
N VAL A 115 4.33 12.79 -9.40
CA VAL A 115 5.31 13.89 -9.37
C VAL A 115 5.22 14.66 -8.05
N GLU A 116 4.02 14.92 -7.55
CA GLU A 116 3.81 15.57 -6.26
C GLU A 116 4.41 14.73 -5.11
N ILE A 117 4.20 13.42 -5.09
CA ILE A 117 4.80 12.50 -4.11
C ILE A 117 6.33 12.55 -4.19
N GLN A 118 6.91 12.55 -5.39
CA GLN A 118 8.36 12.63 -5.59
C GLN A 118 8.94 13.94 -5.10
N ALA A 119 8.19 15.02 -5.17
CA ALA A 119 8.61 16.36 -4.76
C ALA A 119 8.56 16.61 -3.24
N ILE A 120 7.96 15.73 -2.44
CA ILE A 120 7.90 15.90 -0.98
C ILE A 120 9.32 15.88 -0.40
N PRO A 121 9.78 16.93 0.27
CA PRO A 121 11.12 16.97 0.83
C PRO A 121 11.20 16.17 2.14
N ASN A 122 12.34 15.54 2.39
CA ASN A 122 12.72 15.02 3.71
C ASN A 122 11.67 14.10 4.37
N LEU A 123 11.12 13.13 3.65
CA LEU A 123 10.16 12.16 4.19
C LEU A 123 10.66 11.40 5.42
N ASN A 124 11.98 11.45 5.70
CA ASN A 124 12.61 10.70 6.79
C ASN A 124 12.15 9.22 6.80
N ILE A 125 12.15 8.63 5.62
CA ILE A 125 12.01 7.20 5.38
C ILE A 125 13.37 6.63 4.99
N PRO A 126 13.66 5.35 5.29
CA PRO A 126 14.91 4.73 4.87
C PRO A 126 15.10 4.82 3.35
N SER A 127 16.31 5.16 2.92
CA SER A 127 16.68 4.99 1.50
C SER A 127 16.73 3.51 1.17
N LEU A 128 16.37 3.19 -0.07
CA LEU A 128 16.56 1.85 -0.61
C LEU A 128 18.03 1.71 -1.04
N GLU A 129 18.76 0.89 -0.30
CA GLU A 129 20.17 0.66 -0.57
C GLU A 129 20.36 -0.46 -1.60
N SER A 130 21.55 -0.50 -2.22
CA SER A 130 21.90 -1.54 -3.19
C SER A 130 21.73 -2.96 -2.64
N ALA A 131 22.04 -3.17 -1.36
CA ALA A 131 21.85 -4.45 -0.69
C ALA A 131 20.38 -4.87 -0.59
N ASP A 132 19.47 -3.91 -0.38
CA ASP A 132 18.03 -4.17 -0.32
C ASP A 132 17.50 -4.58 -1.70
N LEU A 133 17.96 -3.90 -2.76
CA LEU A 133 17.63 -4.25 -4.14
C LEU A 133 18.12 -5.65 -4.50
N ILE A 134 19.36 -5.98 -4.17
CA ILE A 134 19.92 -7.31 -4.39
C ILE A 134 19.08 -8.37 -3.66
N ASN A 135 18.78 -8.16 -2.37
CA ASN A 135 17.97 -9.10 -1.60
C ASN A 135 16.58 -9.33 -2.20
N GLN A 136 15.92 -8.27 -2.68
CA GLN A 136 14.62 -8.39 -3.35
C GLN A 136 14.72 -9.16 -4.67
N MET A 137 15.71 -8.86 -5.50
CA MET A 137 15.90 -9.54 -6.78
C MET A 137 16.31 -11.01 -6.60
N MET A 138 17.06 -11.34 -5.56
CA MET A 138 17.47 -12.72 -5.23
C MET A 138 16.29 -13.61 -4.82
N LEU A 139 15.10 -13.04 -4.52
CA LEU A 139 13.89 -13.83 -4.35
C LEU A 139 13.54 -14.64 -5.60
N PHE A 140 13.91 -14.16 -6.79
CA PHE A 140 13.77 -14.95 -8.02
C PHE A 140 14.53 -16.27 -7.93
N ASN A 141 15.81 -16.24 -7.55
CA ASN A 141 16.63 -17.44 -7.43
C ASN A 141 16.06 -18.36 -6.33
N LYS A 142 15.81 -17.79 -5.15
CA LYS A 142 15.38 -18.55 -3.99
C LYS A 142 14.00 -19.19 -4.18
N ILE A 143 13.00 -18.39 -4.54
CA ILE A 143 11.60 -18.84 -4.56
C ILE A 143 11.27 -19.47 -5.91
N PHE A 144 11.55 -18.77 -7.02
CA PHE A 144 11.13 -19.26 -8.33
C PHE A 144 12.02 -20.40 -8.83
N CYS A 145 13.35 -20.22 -8.82
CA CYS A 145 14.24 -21.26 -9.32
C CYS A 145 14.29 -22.46 -8.36
N ASN A 146 14.65 -22.23 -7.09
CA ASN A 146 14.94 -23.32 -6.16
C ASN A 146 13.65 -23.95 -5.61
N GLU A 147 12.72 -23.15 -5.04
CA GLU A 147 11.54 -23.71 -4.35
C GLU A 147 10.44 -24.14 -5.32
N PHE A 148 10.22 -23.43 -6.44
CA PHE A 148 9.14 -23.72 -7.37
C PHE A 148 9.57 -24.63 -8.54
N LEU A 149 10.74 -24.38 -9.15
CA LEU A 149 11.23 -25.18 -10.29
C LEU A 149 12.16 -26.32 -9.88
N ASP A 150 12.66 -26.34 -8.63
CA ASP A 150 13.66 -27.30 -8.16
C ASP A 150 14.95 -27.31 -9.02
N VAL A 151 15.41 -26.11 -9.43
CA VAL A 151 16.63 -25.91 -10.19
C VAL A 151 17.52 -24.86 -9.55
N GLU A 152 18.84 -25.03 -9.65
CA GLU A 152 19.77 -23.98 -9.26
C GLU A 152 19.79 -22.87 -10.32
N ALA A 153 19.74 -21.60 -9.86
CA ALA A 153 19.88 -20.46 -10.75
C ALA A 153 21.30 -20.40 -11.31
N ASP A 154 21.42 -20.09 -12.60
CA ASP A 154 22.72 -19.88 -13.23
C ASP A 154 23.43 -18.64 -12.65
N SER A 155 24.75 -18.73 -12.44
CA SER A 155 25.54 -17.63 -11.89
C SER A 155 25.53 -16.34 -12.72
N SER A 156 25.11 -16.41 -13.97
CA SER A 156 24.89 -15.23 -14.82
C SER A 156 23.73 -14.38 -14.33
N ILE A 157 22.73 -14.99 -13.69
CA ILE A 157 21.59 -14.27 -13.09
C ILE A 157 22.07 -13.43 -11.89
N GLU A 158 22.93 -13.98 -11.04
CA GLU A 158 23.49 -13.23 -9.91
C GLU A 158 24.29 -12.01 -10.39
N LYS A 159 25.16 -12.20 -11.39
CA LYS A 159 25.93 -11.11 -12.01
C LYS A 159 25.03 -10.04 -12.62
N LEU A 160 23.92 -10.46 -13.24
CA LEU A 160 22.92 -9.53 -13.79
C LEU A 160 22.24 -8.73 -12.68
N ILE A 161 21.86 -9.38 -11.57
CA ILE A 161 21.26 -8.73 -10.41
C ILE A 161 22.23 -7.71 -9.81
N GLU A 162 23.49 -8.07 -9.60
CA GLU A 162 24.52 -7.16 -9.07
C GLU A 162 24.70 -5.94 -9.98
N LYS A 163 24.79 -6.17 -11.31
CA LYS A 163 24.92 -5.10 -12.28
C LYS A 163 23.71 -4.17 -12.28
N ALA A 164 22.49 -4.74 -12.35
CA ALA A 164 21.25 -3.97 -12.32
C ALA A 164 21.12 -3.14 -11.02
N SER A 165 21.45 -3.73 -9.87
CA SER A 165 21.43 -3.05 -8.59
C SER A 165 22.42 -1.88 -8.54
N SER A 166 23.63 -2.08 -9.07
CA SER A 166 24.63 -1.01 -9.16
C SER A 166 24.15 0.15 -10.05
N GLU A 167 23.57 -0.15 -11.21
CA GLU A 167 23.03 0.87 -12.13
C GLU A 167 21.85 1.63 -11.51
N LEU A 168 20.96 0.93 -10.79
CA LEU A 168 19.83 1.56 -10.08
C LEU A 168 20.30 2.47 -8.95
N SER A 169 21.29 2.04 -8.16
CA SER A 169 21.85 2.84 -7.05
C SER A 169 22.57 4.09 -7.52
N ALA A 170 23.01 4.17 -8.79
CA ALA A 170 23.62 5.35 -9.38
C ALA A 170 22.60 6.37 -9.89
N GLN A 171 21.31 6.06 -9.91
CA GLN A 171 20.26 7.00 -10.33
C GLN A 171 19.95 8.02 -9.23
N PRO A 172 19.40 9.20 -9.59
CA PRO A 172 18.92 10.16 -8.60
C PRO A 172 17.87 9.53 -7.69
N HIS A 173 18.04 9.69 -6.38
CA HIS A 173 17.07 9.19 -5.40
C HIS A 173 15.88 10.13 -5.31
N VAL A 174 14.69 9.57 -5.46
CA VAL A 174 13.40 10.25 -5.30
C VAL A 174 12.48 9.39 -4.42
N ASN A 175 11.42 9.99 -3.88
CA ASN A 175 10.42 9.22 -3.16
C ASN A 175 9.72 8.27 -4.13
N CYS A 176 9.71 6.98 -3.79
CA CYS A 176 9.06 5.95 -4.59
C CYS A 176 7.87 5.37 -3.85
N HIS A 177 6.73 5.28 -4.53
CA HIS A 177 5.52 4.67 -3.97
C HIS A 177 5.61 3.13 -3.90
N PHE A 178 6.39 2.51 -4.75
CA PHE A 178 6.62 1.06 -4.92
C PHE A 178 5.41 0.23 -5.41
N ASP A 179 4.19 0.73 -5.31
CA ASP A 179 2.99 0.03 -5.77
C ASP A 179 1.99 1.02 -6.40
N PHE A 180 2.51 1.90 -7.26
CA PHE A 180 1.71 2.87 -8.02
C PHE A 180 1.05 2.17 -9.21
N ASP A 181 0.03 1.39 -8.90
CA ASP A 181 -0.71 0.55 -9.85
C ASP A 181 -2.14 1.06 -10.02
N ARG A 182 -2.73 0.85 -11.20
CA ARG A 182 -4.09 1.29 -11.54
C ARG A 182 -5.17 0.79 -10.56
N ARG A 183 -4.94 -0.31 -9.87
CA ARG A 183 -5.85 -0.87 -8.85
C ARG A 183 -5.85 -0.05 -7.56
N ASN A 184 -4.76 0.67 -7.28
CA ASN A 184 -4.54 1.45 -6.07
C ASN A 184 -4.83 2.94 -6.27
N LEU A 185 -5.27 3.34 -7.46
CA LEU A 185 -5.64 4.72 -7.83
C LEU A 185 -7.16 4.80 -7.96
N ILE A 186 -7.82 5.39 -6.96
CA ILE A 186 -9.27 5.47 -6.80
C ILE A 186 -9.76 6.90 -7.04
#